data_bee1b64fb4d47c1558ecb34c8ecf2be0
#
_entry.id   bee1b64fb4d47c1558ecb34c8ecf2be0
#
_cell.length_a   1.000
_cell.length_b   1.000
_cell.length_c   1.000
_cell.angle_alpha   90.00
_cell.angle_beta   90.00
_cell.angle_gamma   90.00
#
_symmetry.space_group_name_H-M   'P 1'
#
loop_
_entity.id
_entity.type
_entity.pdbx_description
1 polymer ?
#
loop_
_entity_poly.entity_id
_entity_poly.type
_entity_poly.pdbx_seq_one_letter_code
_entity_poly.pdbx_strand_id
1 'polypeptide(L)' 'MWLRMSEIKVFRITGEVIKPNFRTSFRKEARALKPEDAVERIYKEMGSKHRAKRFQIKIIKVEEIKPE' A
#
# COMPACT_ATOMS: atom_id res chain seq x y z
N MET A 1 -11.01 -26.51 8.11
CA MET A 1 -10.98 -26.02 7.98
C MET A 1 -10.93 -25.33 7.37
N TRP A 2 -11.13 -24.88 7.28
CA TRP A 2 -11.16 -24.23 6.65
C TRP A 2 -10.97 -23.04 6.70
N LEU A 3 -10.60 -22.58 6.61
CA LEU A 3 -10.17 -21.60 6.68
C LEU A 3 -10.52 -20.74 5.74
N ARG A 4 -10.91 -19.91 5.74
CA ARG A 4 -11.40 -19.16 4.93
C ARG A 4 -10.52 -18.18 4.45
N MET A 5 -9.65 -18.37 3.64
CA MET A 5 -8.81 -17.48 3.02
C MET A 5 -9.51 -16.55 2.13
N SER A 6 -10.73 -16.80 1.91
CA SER A 6 -11.50 -15.93 1.06
C SER A 6 -11.66 -14.54 1.63
N GLU A 7 -11.22 -14.36 2.86
CA GLU A 7 -11.31 -13.07 3.49
C GLU A 7 -10.26 -12.09 3.00
N ILE A 8 -9.27 -12.57 2.31
CA ILE A 8 -8.20 -11.69 1.85
C ILE A 8 -8.69 -10.83 0.70
N LYS A 9 -8.45 -9.54 0.81
CA LYS A 9 -8.90 -8.59 -0.18
C LYS A 9 -7.72 -7.94 -0.85
N VAL A 10 -7.95 -7.39 -2.02
CA VAL A 10 -6.92 -6.66 -2.74
C VAL A 10 -7.22 -5.18 -2.61
N PHE A 11 -6.25 -4.43 -2.17
CA PHE A 11 -6.41 -2.99 -2.04
C PHE A 11 -5.44 -2.29 -2.98
N ARG A 12 -5.94 -1.28 -3.67
CA ARG A 12 -5.10 -0.46 -4.52
C ARG A 12 -4.80 0.83 -3.78
N ILE A 13 -3.55 1.11 -3.60
CA ILE A 13 -3.12 2.25 -2.82
C ILE A 13 -2.39 3.22 -3.72
N THR A 14 -2.88 4.44 -3.75
CA THR A 14 -2.28 5.50 -4.51
C THR A 14 -1.65 6.49 -3.55
N GLY A 15 -0.44 6.87 -3.83
CA GLY A 15 0.24 7.81 -2.96
C GLY A 15 1.42 8.46 -3.63
N GLU A 16 2.17 9.18 -2.84
CA GLU A 16 3.34 9.88 -3.32
C GLU A 16 4.49 9.71 -2.35
N VAL A 17 5.69 9.68 -2.91
CA VAL A 17 6.91 9.75 -2.12
C VAL A 17 7.47 11.14 -2.34
N ILE A 18 7.60 11.90 -1.27
CA ILE A 18 8.05 13.28 -1.33
C ILE A 18 9.40 13.39 -0.66
N LYS A 19 10.42 13.71 -1.43
CA LYS A 19 11.76 13.88 -0.92
C LYS A 19 12.22 15.29 -1.25
N PRO A 20 13.27 15.75 -0.58
CA PRO A 20 13.71 17.15 -0.81
C PRO A 20 13.99 17.48 -2.26
N ASN A 21 14.52 16.51 -3.00
CA ASN A 21 14.89 16.77 -4.38
C ASN A 21 13.92 16.29 -5.42
N PHE A 22 12.91 15.54 -5.02
CA PHE A 22 11.96 15.11 -6.03
C PHE A 22 10.71 14.54 -5.36
N ARG A 23 9.68 14.43 -6.17
CA ARG A 23 8.42 13.88 -5.76
C ARG A 23 7.98 12.91 -6.85
N THR A 24 7.53 11.75 -6.44
CA THR A 24 7.05 10.78 -7.41
C THR A 24 5.78 10.14 -6.87
N SER A 25 4.87 9.82 -7.76
CA SER A 25 3.63 9.16 -7.35
C SER A 25 3.75 7.68 -7.61
N PHE A 26 2.94 6.92 -6.90
CA PHE A 26 2.92 5.49 -7.11
C PHE A 26 1.51 4.97 -6.95
N ARG A 27 1.30 3.80 -7.53
CA ARG A 27 0.04 3.10 -7.39
C ARG A 27 0.38 1.64 -7.26
N LYS A 28 0.06 1.06 -6.12
CA LYS A 28 0.41 -0.31 -5.81
C LYS A 28 -0.80 -1.06 -5.33
N GLU A 29 -0.76 -2.37 -5.47
CA GLU A 29 -1.81 -3.22 -4.97
C GLU A 29 -1.22 -4.13 -3.92
N ALA A 30 -1.97 -4.35 -2.86
CA ALA A 30 -1.53 -5.21 -1.78
C ALA A 30 -2.70 -6.05 -1.32
N ARG A 31 -2.41 -7.27 -0.91
CA ARG A 31 -3.42 -8.14 -0.38
C ARG A 31 -3.38 -8.09 1.13
N ALA A 32 -4.52 -7.94 1.73
CA ALA A 32 -4.58 -7.86 3.18
C ALA A 32 -6.02 -8.07 3.61
N LEU A 33 -6.21 -8.27 4.89
CA LEU A 33 -7.55 -8.42 5.43
C LEU A 33 -8.19 -7.07 5.68
N LYS A 34 -7.36 -6.06 5.91
CA LYS A 34 -7.84 -4.72 6.21
C LYS A 34 -7.07 -3.69 5.42
N PRO A 35 -7.67 -2.54 5.16
CA PRO A 35 -6.93 -1.47 4.48
C PRO A 35 -5.69 -1.04 5.23
N GLU A 36 -5.75 -1.02 6.55
CA GLU A 36 -4.60 -0.61 7.35
C GLU A 36 -3.41 -1.53 7.12
N ASP A 37 -3.69 -2.82 7.02
CA ASP A 37 -2.61 -3.77 6.79
C ASP A 37 -2.00 -3.56 5.41
N ALA A 38 -2.85 -3.27 4.43
CA ALA A 38 -2.34 -3.02 3.09
C ALA A 38 -1.45 -1.80 3.07
N VAL A 39 -1.85 -0.75 3.78
CA VAL A 39 -1.06 0.46 3.84
C VAL A 39 0.29 0.19 4.51
N GLU A 40 0.28 -0.61 5.56
CA GLU A 40 1.54 -0.96 6.23
C GLU A 40 2.48 -1.70 5.29
N ARG A 41 1.94 -2.57 4.47
CA ARG A 41 2.78 -3.28 3.51
C ARG A 41 3.42 -2.32 2.53
N ILE A 42 2.67 -1.31 2.12
CA ILE A 42 3.19 -0.32 1.19
C ILE A 42 4.30 0.49 1.86
N TYR A 43 4.11 0.87 3.12
CA TYR A 43 5.16 1.60 3.83
C TYR A 43 6.44 0.78 3.88
N LYS A 44 6.32 -0.51 4.16
CA LYS A 44 7.50 -1.36 4.24
C LYS A 44 8.18 -1.49 2.88
N GLU A 45 7.38 -1.65 1.85
CA GLU A 45 7.94 -1.79 0.52
C GLU A 45 8.64 -0.52 0.07
N MET A 46 8.03 0.62 0.30
CA MET A 46 8.64 1.88 -0.09
C MET A 46 9.89 2.16 0.72
N GLY A 47 9.87 1.80 1.99
CA GLY A 47 11.05 1.98 2.82
C GLY A 47 12.19 1.13 2.36
N SER A 48 11.89 -0.08 1.90
CA SER A 48 12.91 -1.01 1.48
C SER A 48 13.45 -0.69 0.08
N LYS A 49 12.55 -0.46 -0.86
CA LYS A 49 12.96 -0.27 -2.24
C LYS A 49 13.37 1.14 -2.57
N HIS A 50 12.70 2.10 -2.01
CA HIS A 50 12.97 3.50 -2.33
C HIS A 50 13.64 4.26 -1.21
N ARG A 51 13.90 3.56 -0.11
CA ARG A 51 14.53 4.18 1.05
C ARG A 51 13.78 5.41 1.51
N ALA A 52 12.48 5.37 1.35
CA ALA A 52 11.63 6.47 1.77
C ALA A 52 11.24 6.26 3.22
N LYS A 53 11.28 7.33 3.98
CA LYS A 53 10.85 7.25 5.36
C LYS A 53 9.36 7.41 5.41
N ARG A 54 8.78 6.95 6.52
CA ARG A 54 7.33 6.97 6.63
C ARG A 54 6.75 8.34 6.40
N PHE A 55 7.38 9.37 6.94
CA PHE A 55 6.84 10.71 6.78
C PHE A 55 7.02 11.25 5.36
N GLN A 56 7.80 10.57 4.54
CA GLN A 56 7.98 10.96 3.15
C GLN A 56 6.95 10.32 2.24
N ILE A 57 6.17 9.40 2.77
CA ILE A 57 5.17 8.70 2.00
C ILE A 57 3.81 9.25 2.35
N LYS A 58 3.11 9.73 1.33
CA LYS A 58 1.79 10.28 1.53
C LYS A 58 0.78 9.39 0.83
N ILE A 59 -0.13 8.84 1.60
CA ILE A 59 -1.18 8.00 1.03
C ILE A 59 -2.34 8.89 0.65
N ILE A 60 -2.68 8.86 -0.61
CA ILE A 60 -3.74 9.71 -1.12
C ILE A 60 -5.07 8.97 -1.16
N LYS A 61 -5.02 7.72 -1.57
CA LYS A 61 -6.26 6.98 -1.76
C LYS A 61 -6.04 5.50 -1.55
N VAL A 62 -7.00 4.86 -0.93
CA VAL A 62 -6.98 3.42 -0.74
C VAL A 62 -8.32 2.90 -1.25
N GLU A 63 -8.27 1.99 -2.20
CA GLU A 63 -9.47 1.42 -2.78
C GLU A 63 -9.47 -0.08 -2.63
N GLU A 64 -10.60 -0.63 -2.33
CA GLU A 64 -10.75 -2.07 -2.30
C GLU A 64 -11.14 -2.52 -3.69
N ILE A 65 -10.37 -3.46 -4.23
CA ILE A 65 -10.63 -3.99 -5.56
C ILE A 65 -11.11 -5.42 -5.39
N LYS A 66 -12.26 -5.71 -5.92
CA LYS A 66 -12.78 -7.05 -5.81
C LYS A 66 -12.14 -7.94 -6.86
N PRO A 67 -11.60 -9.07 -6.43
CA PRO A 67 -11.02 -10.00 -7.41
C PRO A 67 -12.14 -10.60 -8.24
N GLU A 68 -11.80 -10.91 -9.43
CA GLU A 68 -12.75 -11.54 -10.32
C GLU A 68 -12.89 -13.02 -10.05
#